data_f8b323611641889a6940a74b4b43b80e
#
_entry.id   f8b323611641889a6940a74b4b43b80e
#
_cell.length_a   1.000
_cell.length_b   1.000
_cell.length_c   1.000
_cell.angle_alpha   90.00
_cell.angle_beta   90.00
_cell.angle_gamma   90.00
#
_symmetry.space_group_name_H-M   'P 1'
#
loop_
_entity.id
_entity.type
_entity.pdbx_description
1 polymer ?
#
loop_
_entity_poly.entity_id
_entity_poly.type
_entity_poly.pdbx_seq_one_letter_code
_entity_poly.pdbx_strand_id
1 'polypeptide(L)'
;GDLADLEMMYSFKSFFENCIGSSNLECRQDKIYINPNERMNYIFNSSINGIEESDFILLVGCNPRLEATMVNARIRKAYVKNKTKIFSLGDPGDLTYPYQKFSSSTSLIRDIFSNSHTISEKIKKSKKPLIIIGESALYGKIGQYIFENFKIFLLKNNFITKQWNALNILTQQASRVGALDLGIYSLNENENYIFFDKLNLNAFKLIYLLGVDNFNFEKGEKFIIYQGSHGDKGAEIADIILPGAAYTEKNGLFVNLEGKLQKAFKASYPPGDAREDWVIFKDLANMMK
;
A
#
# COMPACT_ATOMS: atom_id res chain seq x y z
N GLY A 1 -10.04 2.88 -3.97
CA GLY A 1 -10.22 2.85 -2.50
C GLY A 1 -9.70 1.57 -1.87
N ASP A 2 -9.76 1.49 -0.56
CA ASP A 2 -9.02 0.50 0.24
C ASP A 2 -9.50 -0.94 0.07
N LEU A 3 -10.78 -1.13 -0.25
CA LEU A 3 -11.44 -2.42 -0.38
C LEU A 3 -11.82 -2.79 -1.83
N ALA A 4 -11.21 -2.12 -2.81
CA ALA A 4 -11.42 -2.45 -4.22
C ALA A 4 -10.82 -3.83 -4.54
N ASP A 5 -11.64 -4.72 -5.13
CA ASP A 5 -11.18 -6.00 -5.67
C ASP A 5 -10.54 -5.86 -7.05
N LEU A 6 -9.91 -6.92 -7.54
CA LEU A 6 -9.23 -6.89 -8.83
C LEU A 6 -10.19 -6.73 -10.01
N GLU A 7 -11.38 -7.32 -9.94
CA GLU A 7 -12.41 -7.21 -10.97
C GLU A 7 -12.89 -5.77 -11.13
N MET A 8 -13.13 -5.08 -10.01
CA MET A 8 -13.49 -3.68 -9.95
C MET A 8 -12.37 -2.80 -10.54
N MET A 9 -11.13 -3.03 -10.11
CA MET A 9 -9.97 -2.27 -10.55
C MET A 9 -9.62 -2.51 -12.02
N TYR A 10 -9.69 -3.75 -12.49
CA TYR A 10 -9.42 -4.09 -13.89
C TYR A 10 -10.48 -3.50 -14.83
N SER A 11 -11.77 -3.61 -14.49
CA SER A 11 -12.85 -3.03 -15.30
C SER A 11 -12.78 -1.50 -15.34
N PHE A 12 -12.42 -0.86 -14.22
CA PHE A 12 -12.14 0.57 -14.14
C PHE A 12 -11.02 0.98 -15.10
N LYS A 13 -9.86 0.33 -15.00
CA LYS A 13 -8.73 0.60 -15.88
C LYS A 13 -9.11 0.42 -17.35
N SER A 14 -9.72 -0.71 -17.68
CA SER A 14 -10.15 -1.01 -19.05
C SER A 14 -11.14 0.02 -19.61
N PHE A 15 -12.10 0.47 -18.78
CA PHE A 15 -13.07 1.50 -19.16
C PHE A 15 -12.37 2.83 -19.45
N PHE A 16 -11.47 3.28 -18.58
CA PHE A 16 -10.78 4.55 -18.78
C PHE A 16 -9.84 4.53 -19.98
N GLU A 17 -9.06 3.47 -20.16
CA GLU A 17 -8.11 3.36 -21.28
C GLU A 17 -8.82 3.18 -22.63
N ASN A 18 -9.86 2.33 -22.70
CA ASN A 18 -10.46 1.95 -23.98
C ASN A 18 -11.71 2.74 -24.37
N CYS A 19 -12.50 3.23 -23.40
CA CYS A 19 -13.72 3.99 -23.69
C CYS A 19 -13.51 5.49 -23.54
N ILE A 20 -12.79 5.94 -22.51
CA ILE A 20 -12.52 7.35 -22.26
C ILE A 20 -11.25 7.83 -22.98
N GLY A 21 -10.29 6.93 -23.26
CA GLY A 21 -9.00 7.28 -23.85
C GLY A 21 -8.05 7.98 -22.88
N SER A 22 -8.18 7.72 -21.58
CA SER A 22 -7.36 8.34 -20.53
C SER A 22 -6.57 7.32 -19.75
N SER A 23 -5.28 7.57 -19.57
CA SER A 23 -4.37 6.80 -18.71
C SER A 23 -4.11 7.47 -17.35
N ASN A 24 -4.86 8.52 -17.02
CA ASN A 24 -4.71 9.22 -15.73
C ASN A 24 -5.35 8.42 -14.60
N LEU A 25 -4.66 7.39 -14.15
CA LEU A 25 -5.10 6.49 -13.08
C LEU A 25 -4.13 6.58 -11.90
N GLU A 26 -4.65 6.59 -10.67
CA GLU A 26 -3.81 6.63 -9.47
C GLU A 26 -4.46 5.90 -8.29
N CYS A 27 -3.68 5.07 -7.60
CA CYS A 27 -4.12 4.36 -6.39
C CYS A 27 -3.44 4.85 -5.10
N ARG A 28 -2.42 5.71 -5.18
CA ARG A 28 -1.61 6.18 -4.04
C ARG A 28 -2.13 7.50 -3.49
N GLN A 29 -3.42 7.54 -3.15
CA GLN A 29 -4.12 8.72 -2.64
C GLN A 29 -3.55 9.31 -1.34
N ASP A 30 -2.81 8.53 -0.59
CA ASP A 30 -2.20 8.86 0.70
C ASP A 30 -0.82 9.53 0.59
N LYS A 31 -0.34 9.82 -0.61
CA LYS A 31 0.96 10.46 -0.89
C LYS A 31 2.17 9.68 -0.36
N ILE A 32 2.05 8.39 -0.14
CA ILE A 32 3.20 7.55 0.20
C ILE A 32 4.07 7.29 -1.03
N TYR A 33 5.37 7.26 -0.81
CA TYR A 33 6.31 6.85 -1.85
C TYR A 33 6.28 5.34 -2.02
N ILE A 34 5.85 4.89 -3.18
CA ILE A 34 5.96 3.51 -3.64
C ILE A 34 6.49 3.53 -5.06
N ASN A 35 7.64 2.88 -5.27
CA ASN A 35 8.21 2.70 -6.61
C ASN A 35 7.60 1.46 -7.26
N PRO A 36 6.73 1.59 -8.29
CA PRO A 36 6.01 0.48 -8.87
C PRO A 36 6.81 -0.34 -9.89
N ASN A 37 8.03 0.07 -10.25
CA ASN A 37 8.82 -0.55 -11.33
C ASN A 37 9.20 -2.00 -11.06
N GLU A 38 9.34 -2.37 -9.80
CA GLU A 38 9.65 -3.75 -9.40
C GLU A 38 8.69 -4.18 -8.31
N ARG A 39 8.07 -5.34 -8.48
CA ARG A 39 7.10 -5.87 -7.52
C ARG A 39 7.64 -5.99 -6.10
N MET A 40 8.93 -6.28 -5.95
CA MET A 40 9.59 -6.33 -4.64
C MET A 40 9.56 -5.01 -3.86
N ASN A 41 9.30 -3.90 -4.52
CA ASN A 41 9.28 -2.57 -3.89
C ASN A 41 8.00 -2.28 -3.09
N TYR A 42 6.96 -3.13 -3.19
CA TYR A 42 5.68 -2.87 -2.54
C TYR A 42 5.01 -4.10 -1.90
N ILE A 43 5.73 -5.23 -1.82
CA ILE A 43 5.22 -6.43 -1.14
C ILE A 43 6.06 -6.80 0.09
N PHE A 44 5.55 -7.73 0.87
CA PHE A 44 6.25 -8.37 1.98
C PHE A 44 7.07 -9.55 1.46
N ASN A 45 8.30 -9.29 1.07
CA ASN A 45 9.13 -10.20 0.28
C ASN A 45 9.58 -11.48 1.01
N SER A 46 9.86 -11.40 2.32
CA SER A 46 10.31 -12.55 3.10
C SER A 46 9.22 -13.55 3.43
N SER A 47 7.99 -13.28 3.03
CA SER A 47 6.74 -13.92 3.45
C SER A 47 6.40 -13.75 4.94
N ILE A 48 5.12 -13.86 5.28
CA ILE A 48 4.66 -13.79 6.69
C ILE A 48 5.20 -14.97 7.49
N ASN A 49 5.32 -16.15 6.88
CA ASN A 49 5.93 -17.31 7.53
C ASN A 49 7.44 -17.15 7.72
N GLY A 50 8.13 -16.51 6.78
CA GLY A 50 9.57 -16.25 6.84
C GLY A 50 9.99 -15.36 8.01
N ILE A 51 9.06 -14.59 8.60
CA ILE A 51 9.33 -13.82 9.82
C ILE A 51 9.90 -14.73 10.93
N GLU A 52 9.42 -15.97 11.04
CA GLU A 52 9.88 -16.92 12.06
C GLU A 52 11.31 -17.42 11.83
N GLU A 53 11.87 -17.22 10.65
CA GLU A 53 13.24 -17.63 10.31
C GLU A 53 14.26 -16.51 10.57
N SER A 54 13.79 -15.29 10.82
CA SER A 54 14.66 -14.13 11.00
C SER A 54 15.37 -14.15 12.37
N ASP A 55 16.62 -13.72 12.40
CA ASP A 55 17.43 -13.52 13.61
C ASP A 55 17.52 -12.05 14.05
N PHE A 56 17.09 -11.14 13.16
CA PHE A 56 17.07 -9.71 13.37
C PHE A 56 15.87 -9.07 12.68
N ILE A 57 15.10 -8.24 13.39
CA ILE A 57 13.97 -7.48 12.84
C ILE A 57 14.15 -6.01 13.16
N LEU A 58 14.03 -5.14 12.14
CA LEU A 58 13.97 -3.70 12.28
C LEU A 58 12.62 -3.19 11.80
N LEU A 59 11.87 -2.56 12.68
CA LEU A 59 10.62 -1.87 12.39
C LEU A 59 10.93 -0.40 12.06
N VAL A 60 10.45 0.09 10.93
CA VAL A 60 10.68 1.46 10.47
C VAL A 60 9.34 2.13 10.21
N GLY A 61 8.92 3.02 11.09
CA GLY A 61 7.66 3.76 10.98
C GLY A 61 6.44 2.84 10.82
N CYS A 62 6.35 1.79 11.62
CA CYS A 62 5.17 0.93 11.65
C CYS A 62 4.85 0.45 13.08
N ASN A 63 3.56 0.28 13.33
CA ASN A 63 3.05 -0.41 14.50
C ASN A 63 2.34 -1.70 14.05
N PRO A 64 3.05 -2.83 13.91
CA PRO A 64 2.46 -4.05 13.39
C PRO A 64 1.32 -4.60 14.27
N ARG A 65 1.21 -4.22 15.54
CA ARG A 65 0.10 -4.61 16.40
C ARG A 65 -1.22 -3.99 15.94
N LEU A 66 -1.19 -2.74 15.47
CA LEU A 66 -2.38 -2.01 15.01
C LEU A 66 -2.59 -2.15 13.49
N GLU A 67 -1.50 -2.15 12.72
CA GLU A 67 -1.54 -2.10 11.26
C GLU A 67 -1.62 -3.48 10.61
N ALA A 68 -1.03 -4.52 11.25
CA ALA A 68 -0.95 -5.88 10.70
C ALA A 68 -0.82 -6.92 11.80
N THR A 69 -1.91 -7.19 12.49
CA THR A 69 -1.94 -8.04 13.69
C THR A 69 -1.37 -9.45 13.47
N MET A 70 -1.56 -10.03 12.27
CA MET A 70 -1.00 -11.34 11.94
C MET A 70 0.53 -11.30 11.78
N VAL A 71 1.07 -10.21 11.22
CA VAL A 71 2.53 -9.96 11.17
C VAL A 71 3.07 -9.80 12.59
N ASN A 72 2.38 -9.03 13.44
CA ASN A 72 2.76 -8.87 14.85
C ASN A 72 2.80 -10.20 15.62
N ALA A 73 1.80 -11.06 15.41
CA ALA A 73 1.75 -12.39 16.02
C ALA A 73 2.94 -13.26 15.59
N ARG A 74 3.36 -13.18 14.31
CA ARG A 74 4.54 -13.89 13.79
C ARG A 74 5.85 -13.34 14.34
N ILE A 75 5.97 -12.02 14.49
CA ILE A 75 7.14 -11.39 15.12
C ILE A 75 7.25 -11.85 16.59
N ARG A 76 6.13 -11.84 17.31
CA ARG A 76 6.10 -12.38 18.68
C ARG A 76 6.55 -13.84 18.73
N LYS A 77 6.08 -14.66 17.81
CA LYS A 77 6.46 -16.08 17.73
C LYS A 77 7.95 -16.25 17.44
N ALA A 78 8.53 -15.47 16.53
CA ALA A 78 9.98 -15.42 16.26
C ALA A 78 10.76 -15.05 17.55
N TYR A 79 10.31 -14.03 18.28
CA TYR A 79 10.92 -13.65 19.55
C TYR A 79 10.88 -14.78 20.59
N VAL A 80 9.71 -15.41 20.79
CA VAL A 80 9.54 -16.45 21.82
C VAL A 80 10.36 -17.69 21.49
N LYS A 81 10.32 -18.17 20.24
CA LYS A 81 10.98 -19.41 19.80
C LYS A 81 12.48 -19.24 19.59
N ASN A 82 12.86 -18.22 18.81
CA ASN A 82 14.22 -18.08 18.28
C ASN A 82 15.02 -16.96 18.97
N LYS A 83 14.40 -16.25 19.93
CA LYS A 83 15.01 -15.08 20.59
C LYS A 83 15.47 -14.03 19.60
N THR A 84 14.73 -13.87 18.49
CA THR A 84 14.96 -12.87 17.44
C THR A 84 15.11 -11.48 18.06
N LYS A 85 16.14 -10.77 17.68
CA LYS A 85 16.40 -9.41 18.19
C LYS A 85 15.54 -8.41 17.43
N ILE A 86 14.73 -7.64 18.15
CA ILE A 86 13.78 -6.70 17.57
C ILE A 86 14.17 -5.28 17.91
N PHE A 87 14.18 -4.44 16.89
CA PHE A 87 14.53 -3.02 16.97
C PHE A 87 13.45 -2.19 16.30
N SER A 88 13.29 -0.92 16.73
CA SER A 88 12.40 0.03 16.09
C SER A 88 13.05 1.38 15.92
N LEU A 89 12.89 1.99 14.75
CA LEU A 89 13.12 3.41 14.52
C LEU A 89 11.81 4.15 14.79
N GLY A 90 11.78 4.89 15.89
CA GLY A 90 10.57 5.47 16.46
C GLY A 90 9.94 4.58 17.54
N ASP A 91 8.82 5.02 18.06
CA ASP A 91 8.10 4.37 19.16
C ASP A 91 6.76 3.80 18.66
N PRO A 92 6.69 2.49 18.38
CA PRO A 92 5.43 1.84 18.04
C PRO A 92 4.52 1.56 19.26
N GLY A 93 4.92 1.90 20.48
CA GLY A 93 4.19 1.58 21.70
C GLY A 93 4.29 0.11 22.10
N ASP A 94 3.28 -0.41 22.80
CA ASP A 94 3.25 -1.81 23.25
C ASP A 94 2.98 -2.78 22.10
N LEU A 95 3.99 -3.61 21.76
CA LEU A 95 3.91 -4.63 20.71
C LEU A 95 3.68 -6.05 21.27
N THR A 96 3.54 -6.20 22.59
CA THR A 96 3.41 -7.50 23.30
C THR A 96 4.69 -8.35 23.35
N TYR A 97 5.82 -7.79 22.96
CA TYR A 97 7.18 -8.35 23.08
C TYR A 97 8.20 -7.21 23.25
N PRO A 98 9.34 -7.48 23.88
CA PRO A 98 10.37 -6.46 24.07
C PRO A 98 11.08 -6.14 22.75
N TYR A 99 11.42 -4.87 22.57
CA TYR A 99 12.22 -4.36 21.46
C TYR A 99 13.13 -3.22 21.95
N GLN A 100 14.20 -2.97 21.23
CA GLN A 100 15.06 -1.82 21.48
C GLN A 100 14.66 -0.67 20.58
N LYS A 101 14.23 0.45 21.20
CA LYS A 101 13.86 1.67 20.48
C LYS A 101 15.08 2.54 20.17
N PHE A 102 15.10 3.09 18.96
CA PHE A 102 16.00 4.15 18.53
C PHE A 102 15.20 5.37 18.08
N SER A 103 15.88 6.52 17.98
CA SER A 103 15.27 7.73 17.44
C SER A 103 14.83 7.52 15.98
N SER A 104 13.77 8.19 15.56
CA SER A 104 13.34 8.29 14.17
C SER A 104 13.95 9.50 13.43
N SER A 105 15.00 10.12 13.98
CA SER A 105 15.62 11.29 13.37
C SER A 105 16.29 10.94 12.03
N THR A 106 16.21 11.89 11.09
CA THR A 106 16.85 11.74 9.77
C THR A 106 18.39 11.63 9.87
N SER A 107 18.99 12.21 10.92
CA SER A 107 20.42 12.06 11.19
C SER A 107 20.79 10.61 11.51
N LEU A 108 20.03 9.94 12.37
CA LEU A 108 20.25 8.53 12.70
C LEU A 108 20.05 7.62 11.49
N ILE A 109 19.02 7.90 10.67
CA ILE A 109 18.78 7.15 9.42
C ILE A 109 19.99 7.31 8.48
N ARG A 110 20.52 8.51 8.32
CA ARG A 110 21.75 8.77 7.55
C ARG A 110 22.96 8.01 8.11
N ASP A 111 23.12 7.99 9.45
CA ASP A 111 24.22 7.29 10.11
C ASP A 111 24.15 5.77 9.95
N ILE A 112 22.93 5.19 9.86
CA ILE A 112 22.73 3.79 9.50
C ILE A 112 23.27 3.51 8.10
N PHE A 113 22.95 4.33 7.13
CA PHE A 113 23.36 4.12 5.73
C PHE A 113 24.84 4.40 5.48
N SER A 114 25.46 5.34 6.25
CA SER A 114 26.88 5.60 6.21
C SER A 114 27.72 4.57 7.01
N ASN A 115 27.08 3.59 7.63
CA ASN A 115 27.70 2.57 8.49
C ASN A 115 28.36 3.13 9.76
N SER A 116 27.99 4.31 10.20
CA SER A 116 28.52 4.93 11.42
C SER A 116 27.70 4.58 12.67
N HIS A 117 26.55 3.92 12.51
CA HIS A 117 25.68 3.53 13.62
C HIS A 117 25.76 2.04 13.95
N THR A 118 25.65 1.69 15.22
CA THR A 118 25.75 0.30 15.71
C THR A 118 24.69 -0.66 15.14
N ILE A 119 23.53 -0.14 14.69
CA ILE A 119 22.47 -0.93 14.04
C ILE A 119 22.97 -1.49 12.70
N SER A 120 23.76 -0.72 11.94
CA SER A 120 24.31 -1.17 10.65
C SER A 120 25.16 -2.43 10.83
N GLU A 121 26.01 -2.41 11.88
CA GLU A 121 26.83 -3.56 12.24
C GLU A 121 25.98 -4.77 12.67
N LYS A 122 24.90 -4.52 13.42
CA LYS A 122 23.98 -5.59 13.84
C LYS A 122 23.26 -6.23 12.65
N ILE A 123 22.82 -5.41 11.68
CA ILE A 123 22.19 -5.91 10.44
C ILE A 123 23.21 -6.76 9.67
N LYS A 124 24.44 -6.27 9.47
CA LYS A 124 25.49 -6.97 8.72
C LYS A 124 25.89 -8.31 9.35
N LYS A 125 25.86 -8.42 10.68
CA LYS A 125 26.17 -9.64 11.42
C LYS A 125 25.02 -10.64 11.46
N SER A 126 23.82 -10.24 11.06
CA SER A 126 22.65 -11.09 10.99
C SER A 126 22.73 -12.04 9.79
N LYS A 127 22.21 -13.25 9.95
CA LYS A 127 22.11 -14.22 8.87
C LYS A 127 20.87 -14.01 7.99
N LYS A 128 19.75 -13.65 8.63
CA LYS A 128 18.45 -13.43 8.01
C LYS A 128 17.80 -12.15 8.58
N PRO A 129 18.37 -10.97 8.29
CA PRO A 129 17.77 -9.73 8.75
C PRO A 129 16.42 -9.49 8.05
N LEU A 130 15.51 -8.82 8.75
CA LEU A 130 14.21 -8.44 8.26
C LEU A 130 14.00 -6.95 8.54
N ILE A 131 13.82 -6.15 7.49
CA ILE A 131 13.50 -4.74 7.59
C ILE A 131 12.04 -4.57 7.18
N ILE A 132 11.21 -4.08 8.08
CA ILE A 132 9.78 -3.83 7.83
C ILE A 132 9.57 -2.33 7.80
N ILE A 133 9.23 -1.79 6.63
CA ILE A 133 8.97 -0.37 6.43
C ILE A 133 7.46 -0.18 6.33
N GLY A 134 6.88 0.57 7.26
CA GLY A 134 5.47 0.94 7.26
C GLY A 134 5.19 2.18 6.43
N GLU A 135 3.91 2.39 6.11
CA GLU A 135 3.48 3.51 5.27
C GLU A 135 3.83 4.87 5.88
N SER A 136 3.82 5.00 7.21
CA SER A 136 4.20 6.28 7.86
C SER A 136 5.64 6.70 7.58
N ALA A 137 6.56 5.74 7.38
CA ALA A 137 7.95 6.02 7.00
C ALA A 137 8.11 6.33 5.51
N LEU A 138 7.10 6.05 4.69
CA LEU A 138 7.12 6.22 3.24
C LEU A 138 6.48 7.54 2.79
N TYR A 139 6.06 8.39 3.71
CA TYR A 139 5.39 9.63 3.37
C TYR A 139 6.35 10.65 2.75
N GLY A 140 5.96 11.19 1.61
CA GLY A 140 6.64 12.31 0.99
C GLY A 140 8.07 12.02 0.49
N LYS A 141 8.85 13.08 0.29
CA LYS A 141 10.25 12.99 -0.17
C LYS A 141 11.17 12.27 0.83
N ILE A 142 10.85 12.35 2.12
CA ILE A 142 11.59 11.62 3.17
C ILE A 142 11.35 10.11 2.99
N GLY A 143 10.14 9.71 2.65
CA GLY A 143 9.79 8.32 2.36
C GLY A 143 10.61 7.74 1.21
N GLN A 144 10.78 8.50 0.13
CA GLN A 144 11.66 8.14 -0.97
C GLN A 144 13.10 7.92 -0.51
N TYR A 145 13.64 8.87 0.25
CA TYR A 145 14.99 8.76 0.79
C TYR A 145 15.18 7.52 1.66
N ILE A 146 14.24 7.24 2.55
CA ILE A 146 14.26 6.05 3.43
C ILE A 146 14.24 4.78 2.60
N PHE A 147 13.28 4.64 1.69
CA PHE A 147 13.10 3.45 0.88
C PHE A 147 14.34 3.15 0.02
N GLU A 148 14.78 4.11 -0.80
CA GLU A 148 15.89 3.92 -1.72
C GLU A 148 17.19 3.59 -0.99
N ASN A 149 17.48 4.25 0.11
CA ASN A 149 18.69 3.98 0.87
C ASN A 149 18.66 2.63 1.60
N PHE A 150 17.52 2.20 2.15
CA PHE A 150 17.40 0.82 2.67
C PHE A 150 17.59 -0.21 1.57
N LYS A 151 16.96 -0.04 0.41
CA LYS A 151 17.13 -0.92 -0.74
C LYS A 151 18.59 -1.04 -1.16
N ILE A 152 19.28 0.11 -1.34
CA ILE A 152 20.71 0.14 -1.69
C ILE A 152 21.56 -0.52 -0.61
N PHE A 153 21.32 -0.23 0.67
CA PHE A 153 22.03 -0.82 1.79
C PHE A 153 21.90 -2.34 1.81
N LEU A 154 20.68 -2.87 1.63
CA LEU A 154 20.42 -4.30 1.62
C LEU A 154 21.02 -5.00 0.39
N LEU A 155 20.98 -4.38 -0.79
CA LEU A 155 21.63 -4.88 -2.00
C LEU A 155 23.15 -4.96 -1.83
N LYS A 156 23.80 -3.91 -1.33
CA LYS A 156 25.26 -3.87 -1.09
C LYS A 156 25.74 -4.93 -0.10
N ASN A 157 24.88 -5.34 0.82
CA ASN A 157 25.22 -6.35 1.85
C ASN A 157 24.69 -7.75 1.51
N ASN A 158 24.18 -7.99 0.29
CA ASN A 158 23.63 -9.27 -0.18
C ASN A 158 22.46 -9.81 0.65
N PHE A 159 21.61 -8.91 1.16
CA PHE A 159 20.37 -9.28 1.87
C PHE A 159 19.12 -9.26 0.99
N ILE A 160 19.27 -8.98 -0.30
CA ILE A 160 18.25 -9.15 -1.33
C ILE A 160 18.76 -10.20 -2.32
N THR A 161 18.30 -11.42 -2.15
CA THR A 161 18.68 -12.59 -2.98
C THR A 161 17.44 -13.40 -3.36
N LYS A 162 17.62 -14.42 -4.19
CA LYS A 162 16.52 -15.37 -4.52
C LYS A 162 16.05 -16.19 -3.32
N GLN A 163 16.94 -16.45 -2.34
CA GLN A 163 16.65 -17.27 -1.16
C GLN A 163 16.08 -16.44 -0.01
N TRP A 164 16.49 -15.19 0.11
CA TRP A 164 16.07 -14.29 1.16
C TRP A 164 16.02 -12.86 0.68
N ASN A 165 14.91 -12.18 0.93
CA ASN A 165 14.79 -10.76 0.68
C ASN A 165 14.39 -10.05 1.97
N ALA A 166 15.32 -9.28 2.51
CA ALA A 166 15.16 -8.58 3.78
C ALA A 166 14.28 -7.32 3.69
N LEU A 167 13.99 -6.81 2.49
CA LEU A 167 13.17 -5.62 2.28
C LEU A 167 11.69 -6.00 2.31
N ASN A 168 10.93 -5.45 3.26
CA ASN A 168 9.51 -5.73 3.39
C ASN A 168 8.73 -4.44 3.56
N ILE A 169 7.71 -4.27 2.76
CA ILE A 169 6.81 -3.11 2.85
C ILE A 169 5.52 -3.56 3.52
N LEU A 170 5.10 -2.83 4.53
CA LEU A 170 3.87 -3.09 5.27
C LEU A 170 2.79 -2.13 4.78
N THR A 171 2.08 -2.53 3.72
CA THR A 171 0.95 -1.78 3.20
C THR A 171 -0.30 -2.08 4.04
N GLN A 172 -1.12 -1.05 4.28
CA GLN A 172 -2.32 -1.18 5.12
C GLN A 172 -3.57 -1.49 4.30
N GLN A 173 -3.63 -1.03 3.05
CA GLN A 173 -4.82 -1.16 2.20
C GLN A 173 -4.87 -2.51 1.49
N ALA A 174 -6.00 -3.21 1.57
CA ALA A 174 -6.19 -4.52 0.94
C ALA A 174 -6.09 -4.48 -0.60
N SER A 175 -6.44 -3.35 -1.22
CA SER A 175 -6.38 -3.14 -2.67
C SER A 175 -4.98 -2.78 -3.20
N ARG A 176 -4.07 -2.30 -2.34
CA ARG A 176 -2.82 -1.63 -2.74
C ARG A 176 -1.95 -2.49 -3.67
N VAL A 177 -1.64 -3.69 -3.25
CA VAL A 177 -0.77 -4.58 -4.03
C VAL A 177 -1.42 -4.94 -5.37
N GLY A 178 -2.72 -5.26 -5.35
CA GLY A 178 -3.49 -5.56 -6.57
C GLY A 178 -3.56 -4.39 -7.54
N ALA A 179 -3.76 -3.17 -7.04
CA ALA A 179 -3.79 -1.97 -7.87
C ALA A 179 -2.45 -1.71 -8.56
N LEU A 180 -1.34 -1.89 -7.84
CA LEU A 180 0.01 -1.76 -8.38
C LEU A 180 0.33 -2.87 -9.39
N ASP A 181 -0.04 -4.11 -9.11
CA ASP A 181 0.10 -5.24 -10.05
C ASP A 181 -0.70 -5.01 -11.34
N LEU A 182 -1.87 -4.36 -11.27
CA LEU A 182 -2.68 -3.96 -12.44
C LEU A 182 -2.16 -2.71 -13.15
N GLY A 183 -1.15 -2.03 -12.62
CA GLY A 183 -0.61 -0.80 -13.20
C GLY A 183 -1.54 0.41 -13.05
N ILE A 184 -2.29 0.49 -11.94
CA ILE A 184 -3.13 1.66 -11.62
C ILE A 184 -2.28 2.68 -10.86
N TYR A 185 -1.41 3.36 -11.58
CA TYR A 185 -0.56 4.42 -11.06
C TYR A 185 -0.10 5.33 -12.19
N SER A 186 0.23 6.58 -11.86
CA SER A 186 0.83 7.50 -12.83
C SER A 186 2.23 7.02 -13.24
N LEU A 187 2.49 6.95 -14.54
CA LEU A 187 3.74 6.43 -15.11
C LEU A 187 4.96 7.32 -14.87
N ASN A 188 4.77 8.55 -14.49
CA ASN A 188 5.87 9.46 -14.22
C ASN A 188 6.39 9.24 -12.79
N GLU A 189 7.47 8.49 -12.68
CA GLU A 189 8.08 8.03 -11.42
C GLU A 189 8.36 9.11 -10.37
N ASN A 190 8.62 10.33 -10.82
CA ASN A 190 8.85 11.50 -9.97
C ASN A 190 7.56 12.27 -9.65
N GLU A 191 6.39 11.82 -10.11
CA GLU A 191 5.16 12.62 -10.19
C GLU A 191 4.03 12.16 -9.27
N ASN A 192 4.26 11.30 -8.27
CA ASN A 192 3.22 11.00 -7.27
C ASN A 192 2.66 12.28 -6.63
N TYR A 193 3.52 13.27 -6.41
CA TYR A 193 3.14 14.57 -5.89
C TYR A 193 2.49 15.43 -6.96
N ILE A 194 2.97 15.35 -8.19
CA ILE A 194 2.47 16.13 -9.34
C ILE A 194 1.05 15.72 -9.70
N PHE A 195 0.68 14.43 -9.57
CA PHE A 195 -0.71 14.01 -9.80
C PHE A 195 -1.68 14.73 -8.85
N PHE A 196 -1.37 14.80 -7.56
CA PHE A 196 -2.19 15.50 -6.57
C PHE A 196 -2.13 17.02 -6.73
N ASP A 197 -0.99 17.57 -7.13
CA ASP A 197 -0.86 18.99 -7.46
C ASP A 197 -1.69 19.34 -8.70
N LYS A 198 -1.69 18.51 -9.75
CA LYS A 198 -2.57 18.65 -10.92
C LYS A 198 -4.05 18.62 -10.54
N LEU A 199 -4.41 17.80 -9.54
CA LEU A 199 -5.78 17.71 -9.04
C LEU A 199 -6.23 19.04 -8.41
N ASN A 200 -5.37 19.64 -7.59
CA ASN A 200 -5.62 20.94 -6.97
C ASN A 200 -5.57 22.11 -7.98
N LEU A 201 -4.75 22.01 -9.02
CA LEU A 201 -4.61 23.03 -10.06
C LEU A 201 -5.71 23.00 -11.15
N ASN A 202 -6.82 22.29 -10.92
CA ASN A 202 -7.92 22.14 -11.89
C ASN A 202 -7.50 21.60 -13.28
N ALA A 203 -6.44 20.79 -13.32
CA ALA A 203 -5.98 20.16 -14.55
C ALA A 203 -6.93 19.09 -15.10
N PHE A 204 -7.85 18.60 -14.26
CA PHE A 204 -8.87 17.62 -14.63
C PHE A 204 -10.26 18.24 -14.58
N LYS A 205 -11.07 17.98 -15.60
CA LYS A 205 -12.49 18.38 -15.66
C LYS A 205 -13.41 17.33 -15.05
N LEU A 206 -13.03 16.07 -15.16
CA LEU A 206 -13.75 14.92 -14.61
C LEU A 206 -12.87 14.15 -13.63
N ILE A 207 -13.39 13.82 -12.48
CA ILE A 207 -12.76 12.94 -11.49
C ILE A 207 -13.70 11.78 -11.17
N TYR A 208 -13.20 10.58 -11.25
CA TYR A 208 -13.92 9.37 -10.87
C TYR A 208 -13.31 8.76 -9.61
N LEU A 209 -14.07 8.77 -8.53
CA LEU A 209 -13.68 8.23 -7.22
C LEU A 209 -14.22 6.80 -7.10
N LEU A 210 -13.34 5.81 -7.22
CA LEU A 210 -13.71 4.40 -7.13
C LEU A 210 -13.46 3.86 -5.73
N GLY A 211 -14.51 3.81 -4.89
CA GLY A 211 -14.43 3.40 -3.48
C GLY A 211 -13.49 4.25 -2.63
N VAL A 212 -13.33 5.52 -2.99
CA VAL A 212 -12.41 6.46 -2.33
C VAL A 212 -13.20 7.32 -1.36
N ASP A 213 -13.21 6.95 -0.09
CA ASP A 213 -14.06 7.58 0.92
C ASP A 213 -13.37 8.72 1.68
N ASN A 214 -12.08 8.60 1.96
CA ASN A 214 -11.33 9.48 2.85
C ASN A 214 -10.41 10.49 2.15
N PHE A 215 -10.65 10.79 0.88
CA PHE A 215 -9.80 11.68 0.11
C PHE A 215 -10.35 13.11 0.09
N ASN A 216 -9.55 14.07 0.56
CA ASN A 216 -9.90 15.47 0.57
C ASN A 216 -9.18 16.23 -0.55
N PHE A 217 -9.94 16.91 -1.38
CA PHE A 217 -9.45 17.90 -2.35
C PHE A 217 -10.52 18.96 -2.61
N GLU A 218 -10.14 20.09 -3.16
CA GLU A 218 -11.08 21.13 -3.52
C GLU A 218 -11.82 20.74 -4.80
N LYS A 219 -13.16 20.68 -4.74
CA LYS A 219 -14.00 20.35 -5.89
C LYS A 219 -13.80 21.35 -7.03
N GLY A 220 -13.87 22.66 -6.74
CA GLY A 220 -13.86 23.71 -7.76
C GLY A 220 -14.94 23.46 -8.82
N GLU A 221 -14.59 23.60 -10.11
CA GLU A 221 -15.50 23.37 -11.25
C GLU A 221 -15.47 21.93 -11.79
N LYS A 222 -14.83 21.00 -11.07
CA LYS A 222 -14.69 19.61 -11.52
C LYS A 222 -16.01 18.86 -11.40
N PHE A 223 -16.31 18.03 -12.39
CA PHE A 223 -17.40 17.07 -12.33
C PHE A 223 -16.92 15.80 -11.65
N ILE A 224 -17.58 15.37 -10.57
CA ILE A 224 -17.15 14.27 -9.72
C ILE A 224 -18.17 13.15 -9.78
N ILE A 225 -17.70 11.95 -10.14
CA ILE A 225 -18.47 10.71 -10.06
C ILE A 225 -17.89 9.92 -8.88
N TYR A 226 -18.74 9.50 -7.96
CA TYR A 226 -18.40 8.57 -6.89
C TYR A 226 -19.05 7.22 -7.14
N GLN A 227 -18.28 6.15 -7.10
CA GLN A 227 -18.77 4.77 -7.11
C GLN A 227 -18.27 4.05 -5.87
N GLY A 228 -19.17 3.55 -5.05
CA GLY A 228 -18.81 2.85 -3.82
C GLY A 228 -20.04 2.34 -3.07
N SER A 229 -19.79 1.61 -1.99
CA SER A 229 -20.83 0.96 -1.17
C SER A 229 -21.23 1.79 0.06
N HIS A 230 -20.42 2.76 0.47
CA HIS A 230 -20.66 3.62 1.62
C HIS A 230 -20.44 5.07 1.24
N GLY A 231 -21.33 5.93 1.70
CA GLY A 231 -21.18 7.37 1.51
C GLY A 231 -20.29 7.95 2.59
N ASP A 232 -19.28 8.71 2.19
CA ASP A 232 -18.42 9.51 3.06
C ASP A 232 -18.00 10.76 2.27
N LYS A 233 -16.87 11.37 2.58
CA LYS A 233 -16.38 12.61 1.95
C LYS A 233 -16.40 12.56 0.41
N GLY A 234 -16.10 11.42 -0.19
CA GLY A 234 -16.19 11.24 -1.64
C GLY A 234 -17.60 11.39 -2.17
N ALA A 235 -18.60 10.85 -1.48
CA ALA A 235 -20.01 10.97 -1.84
C ALA A 235 -20.55 12.39 -1.60
N GLU A 236 -20.11 13.07 -0.53
CA GLU A 236 -20.55 14.44 -0.20
C GLU A 236 -20.26 15.46 -1.30
N ILE A 237 -19.13 15.30 -2.00
CA ILE A 237 -18.71 16.23 -3.06
C ILE A 237 -19.09 15.77 -4.47
N ALA A 238 -19.64 14.55 -4.61
CA ALA A 238 -19.98 13.98 -5.91
C ALA A 238 -21.18 14.68 -6.57
N ASP A 239 -21.13 14.80 -7.89
CA ASP A 239 -22.27 15.21 -8.72
C ASP A 239 -23.16 14.02 -9.09
N ILE A 240 -22.55 12.83 -9.23
CA ILE A 240 -23.22 11.55 -9.46
C ILE A 240 -22.68 10.51 -8.50
N ILE A 241 -23.59 9.73 -7.90
CA ILE A 241 -23.26 8.58 -7.07
C ILE A 241 -23.76 7.32 -7.76
N LEU A 242 -22.87 6.34 -7.97
CA LEU A 242 -23.18 5.03 -8.50
C LEU A 242 -23.05 4.00 -7.37
N PRO A 243 -24.16 3.37 -6.92
CA PRO A 243 -24.12 2.45 -5.79
C PRO A 243 -23.43 1.13 -6.18
N GLY A 244 -22.25 0.90 -5.61
CA GLY A 244 -21.49 -0.35 -5.74
C GLY A 244 -21.79 -1.33 -4.61
N ALA A 245 -21.54 -2.62 -4.83
CA ALA A 245 -21.64 -3.67 -3.82
C ALA A 245 -20.50 -3.59 -2.80
N ALA A 246 -20.81 -3.81 -1.52
CA ALA A 246 -19.80 -3.98 -0.48
C ALA A 246 -19.01 -5.28 -0.69
N TYR A 247 -17.80 -5.37 -0.08
CA TYR A 247 -16.95 -6.56 -0.22
C TYR A 247 -17.61 -7.87 0.27
N THR A 248 -18.58 -7.78 1.17
CA THR A 248 -19.38 -8.90 1.68
C THR A 248 -20.51 -9.30 0.76
N GLU A 249 -20.86 -8.48 -0.23
CA GLU A 249 -22.01 -8.65 -1.11
C GLU A 249 -21.63 -9.10 -2.52
N LYS A 250 -20.33 -9.25 -2.78
CA LYS A 250 -19.77 -9.68 -4.06
C LYS A 250 -18.68 -10.73 -3.88
N ASN A 251 -18.44 -11.53 -4.93
CA ASN A 251 -17.21 -12.29 -5.00
C ASN A 251 -16.10 -11.37 -5.52
N GLY A 252 -14.90 -11.47 -4.97
CA GLY A 252 -13.80 -10.64 -5.40
C GLY A 252 -12.46 -11.33 -5.23
N LEU A 253 -11.49 -10.95 -6.06
CA LEU A 253 -10.10 -11.35 -5.97
C LEU A 253 -9.29 -10.20 -5.35
N PHE A 254 -8.39 -10.55 -4.43
CA PHE A 254 -7.48 -9.62 -3.78
C PHE A 254 -6.06 -10.15 -3.83
N VAL A 255 -5.09 -9.26 -3.93
CA VAL A 255 -3.68 -9.62 -3.77
C VAL A 255 -3.25 -9.21 -2.37
N ASN A 256 -2.86 -10.20 -1.57
CA ASN A 256 -2.46 -9.94 -0.19
C ASN A 256 -1.09 -9.27 -0.08
N LEU A 257 -0.68 -8.95 1.15
CA LEU A 257 0.60 -8.31 1.47
C LEU A 257 1.83 -9.04 0.89
N GLU A 258 1.79 -10.37 0.79
CA GLU A 258 2.86 -11.19 0.21
C GLU A 258 2.80 -11.26 -1.32
N GLY A 259 1.87 -10.59 -1.96
CA GLY A 259 1.65 -10.67 -3.40
C GLY A 259 0.93 -11.95 -3.86
N LYS A 260 0.21 -12.64 -2.97
CA LYS A 260 -0.56 -13.86 -3.29
C LYS A 260 -2.02 -13.51 -3.60
N LEU A 261 -2.52 -14.09 -4.69
CA LEU A 261 -3.93 -13.96 -5.06
C LEU A 261 -4.81 -14.75 -4.10
N GLN A 262 -5.83 -14.09 -3.56
CA GLN A 262 -6.81 -14.68 -2.65
C GLN A 262 -8.22 -14.35 -3.12
N LYS A 263 -9.16 -15.28 -2.97
CA LYS A 263 -10.56 -15.13 -3.33
C LYS A 263 -11.40 -14.91 -2.08
N ALA A 264 -12.18 -13.83 -2.08
CA ALA A 264 -13.24 -13.59 -1.13
C ALA A 264 -14.59 -14.03 -1.73
N PHE A 265 -15.41 -14.68 -0.91
CA PHE A 265 -16.75 -15.12 -1.32
C PHE A 265 -17.79 -14.21 -0.68
N LYS A 266 -18.84 -13.91 -1.44
CA LYS A 266 -19.95 -13.12 -0.92
C LYS A 266 -20.67 -13.86 0.20
N ALA A 267 -21.08 -13.11 1.21
CA ALA A 267 -21.90 -13.58 2.32
C ALA A 267 -23.37 -13.12 2.21
N SER A 268 -23.62 -12.07 1.41
CA SER A 268 -24.95 -11.47 1.22
C SER A 268 -25.12 -10.98 -0.21
N TYR A 269 -26.20 -10.30 -0.48
CA TYR A 269 -26.52 -9.70 -1.77
C TYR A 269 -26.54 -8.17 -1.64
N PRO A 270 -26.17 -7.43 -2.71
CA PRO A 270 -26.27 -5.98 -2.72
C PRO A 270 -27.70 -5.51 -2.43
N PRO A 271 -27.90 -4.49 -1.60
CA PRO A 271 -29.22 -3.95 -1.30
C PRO A 271 -29.70 -3.01 -2.40
N GLY A 272 -31.02 -2.94 -2.62
CA GLY A 272 -31.66 -1.99 -3.54
C GLY A 272 -31.08 -2.02 -4.95
N ASP A 273 -30.66 -0.88 -5.45
CA ASP A 273 -30.07 -0.71 -6.79
C ASP A 273 -28.56 -0.90 -6.84
N ALA A 274 -27.91 -1.28 -5.74
CA ALA A 274 -26.48 -1.53 -5.70
C ALA A 274 -26.10 -2.73 -6.58
N ARG A 275 -25.00 -2.60 -7.33
CA ARG A 275 -24.52 -3.60 -8.28
C ARG A 275 -23.05 -3.92 -8.05
N GLU A 276 -22.62 -5.09 -8.50
CA GLU A 276 -21.19 -5.38 -8.58
C GLU A 276 -20.49 -4.36 -9.49
N ASP A 277 -19.37 -3.82 -9.05
CA ASP A 277 -18.73 -2.66 -9.65
C ASP A 277 -18.36 -2.85 -11.12
N TRP A 278 -17.89 -4.05 -11.51
CA TRP A 278 -17.56 -4.36 -12.88
C TRP A 278 -18.78 -4.34 -13.83
N VAL A 279 -19.99 -4.63 -13.30
CA VAL A 279 -21.26 -4.55 -14.06
C VAL A 279 -21.57 -3.09 -14.38
N ILE A 280 -21.36 -2.17 -13.44
CA ILE A 280 -21.54 -0.73 -13.63
C ILE A 280 -20.64 -0.25 -14.78
N PHE A 281 -19.36 -0.63 -14.80
CA PHE A 281 -18.45 -0.25 -15.89
C PHE A 281 -18.84 -0.86 -17.23
N LYS A 282 -19.32 -2.10 -17.25
CA LYS A 282 -19.84 -2.74 -18.46
C LYS A 282 -21.06 -1.99 -19.02
N ASP A 283 -22.00 -1.59 -18.16
CA ASP A 283 -23.19 -0.87 -18.57
C ASP A 283 -22.83 0.52 -19.09
N LEU A 284 -21.94 1.25 -18.42
CA LEU A 284 -21.42 2.54 -18.90
C LEU A 284 -20.74 2.40 -20.26
N ALA A 285 -19.88 1.40 -20.45
CA ALA A 285 -19.21 1.15 -21.72
C ALA A 285 -20.20 0.83 -22.87
N ASN A 286 -21.31 0.12 -22.58
CA ASN A 286 -22.35 -0.17 -23.57
C ASN A 286 -23.14 1.07 -23.96
N MET A 287 -23.33 2.02 -23.05
CA MET A 287 -24.03 3.29 -23.34
C MET A 287 -23.18 4.26 -24.15
N MET A 288 -21.87 4.08 -24.20
CA MET A 288 -20.93 4.95 -24.94
C MET A 288 -20.63 4.45 -26.35
N LYS A 289 -21.12 3.27 -26.74
CA LYS A 289 -21.04 2.72 -28.11
C LYS A 289 -22.15 3.26 -28.98
#